data_c37822c025afd7840a85cfd2bc5f1ca0
#
_entry.id   c37822c025afd7840a85cfd2bc5f1ca0
#
_cell.length_a   1.000
_cell.length_b   1.000
_cell.length_c   1.000
_cell.angle_alpha   90.00
_cell.angle_beta   90.00
_cell.angle_gamma   90.00
#
_symmetry.space_group_name_H-M   'P 1'
#
loop_
_entity.id
_entity.type
_entity.pdbx_description
1 polymer ?
#
loop_
_entity_poly.entity_id
_entity_poly.type
_entity_poly.pdbx_seq_one_letter_code
_entity_poly.pdbx_strand_id
1 'polypeptide(L)'
;MNISRELSMKKLVHSALNIVTHPHSPENYLKLFSAAQKLEIPVRVRGEQYGSIIHVSKLDKDQKLSPILGEIVKYTNIDKHSDWYDLVSKDVASEEDQLKIKQLPDHLKPNMARFSFIFFPDTHLMVFETYCDSKTLSINYAQKIVHDTLNNPLLLDKFGEVNVTVIPQTDQIDELLNLTGLKTLRIIKGIVNNLLGIVNT
;
A
#
# COMPACT_ATOMS: atom_id res chain seq x y z
N MET A 1 22.15 14.32 30.93
CA MET A 1 22.53 14.50 29.49
C MET A 1 21.23 14.27 28.69
N ASN A 2 20.50 15.37 28.42
CA ASN A 2 19.22 15.31 27.70
C ASN A 2 19.51 15.26 26.19
N ILE A 3 19.28 14.11 25.59
CA ILE A 3 19.29 13.98 24.14
C ILE A 3 17.88 14.35 23.66
N SER A 4 17.68 15.63 23.36
CA SER A 4 16.53 16.09 22.57
C SER A 4 16.68 15.54 21.17
N ARG A 5 15.95 14.45 20.85
CA ARG A 5 15.77 14.03 19.46
C ARG A 5 14.98 15.13 18.75
N GLU A 6 15.65 15.93 17.94
CA GLU A 6 15.00 16.77 16.95
C GLU A 6 14.17 15.86 16.03
N LEU A 7 12.86 15.95 16.16
CA LEU A 7 11.92 15.35 15.23
C LEU A 7 12.02 16.11 13.91
N SER A 8 12.86 15.63 13.00
CA SER A 8 12.89 16.12 11.62
C SER A 8 11.48 15.95 11.04
N MET A 9 10.80 17.08 10.75
CA MET A 9 9.52 17.07 10.05
C MET A 9 9.77 16.59 8.61
N LYS A 10 9.46 15.32 8.32
CA LYS A 10 9.47 14.82 6.94
C LYS A 10 8.21 15.34 6.23
N LYS A 11 8.40 15.96 5.06
CA LYS A 11 7.29 16.33 4.19
C LYS A 11 6.54 15.07 3.77
N LEU A 12 5.28 14.94 4.18
CA LEU A 12 4.40 13.87 3.75
C LEU A 12 3.86 14.22 2.36
N VAL A 13 4.15 13.39 1.36
CA VAL A 13 3.54 13.47 0.03
C VAL A 13 2.50 12.37 -0.06
N HIS A 14 1.25 12.77 -0.26
CA HIS A 14 0.09 11.87 -0.24
C HIS A 14 -0.77 12.06 -1.48
N SER A 15 -1.63 11.08 -1.72
CA SER A 15 -2.70 11.10 -2.72
C SER A 15 -3.90 10.34 -2.17
N ALA A 16 -5.04 10.42 -2.87
CA ALA A 16 -6.25 9.79 -2.39
C ALA A 16 -7.00 9.02 -3.49
N LEU A 17 -7.70 7.96 -3.05
CA LEU A 17 -8.61 7.16 -3.86
C LEU A 17 -9.98 7.13 -3.19
N ASN A 18 -11.04 7.13 -3.99
CA ASN A 18 -12.37 6.78 -3.55
C ASN A 18 -12.62 5.29 -3.82
N ILE A 19 -13.11 4.54 -2.81
CA ILE A 19 -13.30 3.07 -2.87
C ILE A 19 -14.73 2.73 -2.45
N VAL A 20 -15.54 2.22 -3.40
CA VAL A 20 -16.95 1.90 -3.16
C VAL A 20 -17.22 0.46 -3.56
N THR A 21 -17.83 -0.33 -2.65
CA THR A 21 -18.30 -1.69 -2.92
C THR A 21 -19.71 -1.70 -3.51
N HIS A 22 -20.01 -2.62 -4.39
CA HIS A 22 -21.32 -2.87 -4.93
C HIS A 22 -21.73 -4.34 -4.68
N PRO A 23 -22.73 -4.61 -3.80
CA PRO A 23 -23.54 -3.63 -3.06
C PRO A 23 -22.75 -2.89 -1.98
N HIS A 24 -23.18 -1.66 -1.69
CA HIS A 24 -22.55 -0.81 -0.68
C HIS A 24 -22.69 -1.39 0.72
N SER A 25 -21.57 -1.55 1.42
CA SER A 25 -21.54 -2.10 2.78
C SER A 25 -20.33 -1.59 3.58
N PRO A 26 -20.42 -0.43 4.27
CA PRO A 26 -19.32 0.12 5.06
C PRO A 26 -18.75 -0.86 6.08
N GLU A 27 -19.60 -1.70 6.65
CA GLU A 27 -19.21 -2.68 7.68
C GLU A 27 -18.35 -3.84 7.14
N ASN A 28 -18.39 -4.07 5.84
CA ASN A 28 -17.64 -5.14 5.21
C ASN A 28 -16.24 -4.73 4.75
N TYR A 29 -15.90 -3.43 4.72
CA TYR A 29 -14.58 -3.00 4.25
C TYR A 29 -13.44 -3.61 5.05
N LEU A 30 -13.52 -3.68 6.38
CA LEU A 30 -12.47 -4.32 7.17
C LEU A 30 -12.29 -5.80 6.80
N LYS A 31 -13.40 -6.51 6.58
CA LYS A 31 -13.35 -7.92 6.17
C LYS A 31 -12.76 -8.07 4.77
N LEU A 32 -13.12 -7.17 3.85
CA LEU A 32 -12.61 -7.13 2.48
C LEU A 32 -11.08 -6.89 2.48
N PHE A 33 -10.62 -5.82 3.14
CA PHE A 33 -9.18 -5.52 3.23
C PHE A 33 -8.41 -6.61 3.98
N SER A 34 -9.00 -7.19 5.04
CA SER A 34 -8.39 -8.31 5.78
C SER A 34 -8.32 -9.60 4.96
N ALA A 35 -9.24 -9.80 4.03
CA ALA A 35 -9.18 -10.91 3.09
C ALA A 35 -8.15 -10.62 1.98
N ALA A 36 -8.14 -9.38 1.47
CA ALA A 36 -7.21 -8.95 0.43
C ALA A 36 -5.73 -9.10 0.83
N GLN A 37 -5.35 -8.75 2.08
CA GLN A 37 -3.98 -8.93 2.56
C GLN A 37 -3.53 -10.40 2.65
N LYS A 38 -4.47 -11.35 2.67
CA LYS A 38 -4.17 -12.79 2.74
C LYS A 38 -3.99 -13.41 1.36
N LEU A 39 -4.27 -12.66 0.30
CA LEU A 39 -4.05 -13.14 -1.06
C LEU A 39 -2.54 -13.24 -1.32
N GLU A 40 -2.09 -14.40 -1.74
CA GLU A 40 -0.71 -14.64 -2.18
C GLU A 40 -0.51 -14.30 -3.66
N ILE A 41 -1.47 -13.59 -4.25
CA ILE A 41 -1.50 -13.20 -5.66
C ILE A 41 -1.20 -11.71 -5.76
N PRO A 42 0.03 -11.31 -6.11
CA PRO A 42 0.38 -9.91 -6.26
C PRO A 42 -0.13 -9.35 -7.58
N VAL A 43 -0.38 -8.05 -7.61
CA VAL A 43 -0.79 -7.32 -8.82
C VAL A 43 0.45 -6.90 -9.61
N ARG A 44 0.53 -7.30 -10.89
CA ARG A 44 1.53 -6.78 -11.81
C ARG A 44 1.15 -5.36 -12.22
N VAL A 45 2.03 -4.41 -11.93
CA VAL A 45 1.77 -2.98 -12.18
C VAL A 45 2.32 -2.55 -13.54
N ARG A 46 3.62 -2.77 -13.75
CA ARG A 46 4.32 -2.45 -15.00
C ARG A 46 5.63 -3.22 -15.10
N GLY A 47 5.92 -3.82 -16.25
CA GLY A 47 7.14 -4.63 -16.41
C GLY A 47 7.23 -5.67 -15.30
N GLU A 48 8.34 -5.71 -14.61
CA GLU A 48 8.59 -6.61 -13.48
C GLU A 48 8.24 -5.99 -12.11
N GLN A 49 7.49 -4.89 -12.08
CA GLN A 49 7.02 -4.29 -10.83
C GLN A 49 5.66 -4.86 -10.42
N TYR A 50 5.58 -5.26 -9.17
CA TYR A 50 4.40 -5.86 -8.54
C TYR A 50 4.07 -5.14 -7.23
N GLY A 51 2.83 -5.27 -6.80
CA GLY A 51 2.37 -4.74 -5.52
C GLY A 51 1.32 -5.60 -4.85
N SER A 52 1.15 -5.39 -3.55
CA SER A 52 0.15 -6.06 -2.71
C SER A 52 -0.28 -5.15 -1.56
N ILE A 53 -1.42 -5.46 -0.94
CA ILE A 53 -1.89 -4.84 0.30
C ILE A 53 -1.47 -5.71 1.47
N ILE A 54 -0.87 -5.10 2.51
CA ILE A 54 -0.39 -5.80 3.70
C ILE A 54 -0.73 -5.04 4.99
N HIS A 55 -0.58 -5.68 6.14
CA HIS A 55 -0.69 -5.11 7.49
C HIS A 55 -2.00 -4.37 7.78
N VAL A 56 -3.12 -4.95 7.31
CA VAL A 56 -4.44 -4.36 7.53
C VAL A 56 -4.89 -4.49 8.98
N SER A 57 -5.31 -3.38 9.58
CA SER A 57 -5.85 -3.33 10.95
C SER A 57 -6.86 -2.20 11.10
N LYS A 58 -7.71 -2.25 12.15
CA LYS A 58 -8.48 -1.10 12.60
C LYS A 58 -7.62 -0.11 13.36
N LEU A 59 -7.90 1.18 13.21
CA LEU A 59 -7.31 2.22 14.05
C LEU A 59 -7.80 2.11 15.50
N ASP A 60 -9.11 1.99 15.69
CA ASP A 60 -9.76 1.76 16.99
C ASP A 60 -10.54 0.45 16.93
N LYS A 61 -10.21 -0.50 17.84
CA LYS A 61 -10.82 -1.83 17.86
C LYS A 61 -12.27 -1.81 18.31
N ASP A 62 -12.63 -0.85 19.15
CA ASP A 62 -13.95 -0.77 19.81
C ASP A 62 -14.96 -0.01 18.94
N GLN A 63 -14.51 0.82 18.03
CA GLN A 63 -15.35 1.58 17.12
C GLN A 63 -15.76 0.73 15.90
N LYS A 64 -17.09 0.63 15.63
CA LYS A 64 -17.63 -0.23 14.55
C LYS A 64 -17.10 0.15 13.16
N LEU A 65 -17.14 1.44 12.81
CA LEU A 65 -16.69 2.01 11.54
C LEU A 65 -15.36 2.77 11.68
N SER A 66 -14.46 2.24 12.51
CA SER A 66 -13.13 2.81 12.67
C SER A 66 -12.37 2.85 11.35
N PRO A 67 -11.55 3.88 11.11
CA PRO A 67 -10.62 3.89 9.98
C PRO A 67 -9.76 2.62 9.92
N ILE A 68 -9.46 2.19 8.71
CA ILE A 68 -8.64 1.01 8.42
C ILE A 68 -7.25 1.47 8.02
N LEU A 69 -6.27 0.92 8.70
CA LEU A 69 -4.85 1.16 8.42
C LEU A 69 -4.29 0.00 7.61
N GLY A 70 -3.29 0.29 6.80
CA GLY A 70 -2.55 -0.73 6.08
C GLY A 70 -1.38 -0.16 5.31
N GLU A 71 -0.73 -1.02 4.55
CA GLU A 71 0.39 -0.63 3.69
C GLU A 71 0.19 -1.20 2.28
N ILE A 72 0.57 -0.42 1.28
CA ILE A 72 0.79 -0.89 -0.09
C ILE A 72 2.26 -1.19 -0.22
N VAL A 73 2.62 -2.44 -0.50
CA VAL A 73 3.99 -2.83 -0.82
C VAL A 73 4.19 -2.85 -2.33
N LYS A 74 5.32 -2.34 -2.78
CA LYS A 74 5.80 -2.45 -4.16
C LYS A 74 7.18 -3.09 -4.18
N TYR A 75 7.42 -4.00 -5.13
CA TYR A 75 8.68 -4.70 -5.28
C TYR A 75 8.94 -5.08 -6.74
N THR A 76 10.13 -5.57 -7.03
CA THR A 76 10.49 -6.10 -8.35
C THR A 76 10.45 -7.63 -8.32
N ASN A 77 9.80 -8.24 -9.30
CA ASN A 77 9.90 -9.68 -9.55
C ASN A 77 11.01 -9.89 -10.58
N ILE A 78 12.02 -10.66 -10.18
CA ILE A 78 13.15 -10.97 -11.07
C ILE A 78 12.85 -12.28 -11.79
N ASP A 79 12.95 -12.28 -13.11
CA ASP A 79 12.99 -13.52 -13.89
C ASP A 79 14.39 -14.12 -13.81
N LYS A 80 14.52 -15.18 -13.03
CA LYS A 80 15.78 -15.89 -12.83
C LYS A 80 16.16 -16.82 -14.00
N HIS A 81 15.22 -17.04 -14.92
CA HIS A 81 15.38 -17.92 -16.06
C HIS A 81 15.70 -17.19 -17.36
N SER A 82 15.57 -15.86 -17.36
CA SER A 82 16.00 -15.03 -18.50
C SER A 82 17.52 -14.96 -18.62
N ASP A 83 18.00 -14.55 -19.78
CA ASP A 83 19.41 -14.26 -19.98
C ASP A 83 19.81 -13.02 -19.18
N TRP A 84 20.89 -13.14 -18.40
CA TRP A 84 21.43 -12.04 -17.63
C TRP A 84 22.64 -11.46 -18.31
N TYR A 85 22.73 -10.13 -18.37
CA TYR A 85 23.84 -9.43 -18.95
C TYR A 85 24.97 -9.24 -17.95
N ASP A 86 26.17 -9.71 -18.31
CA ASP A 86 27.39 -9.48 -17.53
C ASP A 86 28.06 -8.17 -17.98
N LEU A 87 28.18 -7.22 -17.05
CA LEU A 87 28.79 -5.91 -17.31
C LEU A 87 30.32 -6.00 -17.57
N VAL A 88 30.98 -7.06 -17.12
CA VAL A 88 32.45 -7.22 -17.26
C VAL A 88 32.79 -7.82 -18.61
N SER A 89 32.18 -8.96 -18.94
CA SER A 89 32.41 -9.62 -20.24
C SER A 89 31.70 -8.92 -21.41
N LYS A 90 30.69 -8.07 -21.13
CA LYS A 90 29.82 -7.42 -22.12
C LYS A 90 29.01 -8.41 -22.96
N ASP A 91 28.67 -9.55 -22.37
CA ASP A 91 27.96 -10.64 -23.01
C ASP A 91 26.94 -11.28 -22.03
N VAL A 92 26.33 -12.39 -22.41
CA VAL A 92 25.47 -13.18 -21.51
C VAL A 92 26.29 -13.71 -20.35
N ALA A 93 25.72 -13.68 -19.14
CA ALA A 93 26.37 -14.18 -17.94
C ALA A 93 26.75 -15.66 -18.07
N SER A 94 27.86 -16.03 -17.45
CA SER A 94 28.36 -17.40 -17.45
C SER A 94 27.33 -18.39 -16.87
N GLU A 95 27.41 -19.66 -17.25
CA GLU A 95 26.54 -20.72 -16.67
C GLU A 95 26.67 -20.78 -15.14
N GLU A 96 27.88 -20.57 -14.61
CA GLU A 96 28.14 -20.55 -13.17
C GLU A 96 27.36 -19.41 -12.47
N ASP A 97 27.38 -18.19 -13.03
CA ASP A 97 26.67 -17.06 -12.46
C ASP A 97 25.15 -17.17 -12.63
N GLN A 98 24.69 -17.70 -13.76
CA GLN A 98 23.29 -18.02 -13.95
C GLN A 98 22.78 -19.06 -12.94
N LEU A 99 23.58 -20.08 -12.61
CA LEU A 99 23.23 -21.05 -11.58
C LEU A 99 23.11 -20.39 -10.19
N LYS A 100 24.00 -19.47 -9.83
CA LYS A 100 23.89 -18.71 -8.56
C LYS A 100 22.60 -17.89 -8.51
N ILE A 101 22.21 -17.26 -9.61
CA ILE A 101 20.97 -16.50 -9.71
C ILE A 101 19.74 -17.41 -9.54
N LYS A 102 19.73 -18.58 -10.18
CA LYS A 102 18.65 -19.58 -10.07
C LYS A 102 18.48 -20.11 -8.66
N GLN A 103 19.54 -20.10 -7.84
CA GLN A 103 19.49 -20.53 -6.44
C GLN A 103 18.81 -19.52 -5.50
N LEU A 104 18.54 -18.28 -5.94
CA LEU A 104 17.79 -17.31 -5.13
C LEU A 104 16.41 -17.85 -4.79
N PRO A 105 15.96 -17.80 -3.51
CA PRO A 105 14.63 -18.28 -3.14
C PRO A 105 13.51 -17.51 -3.86
N ASP A 106 12.50 -18.22 -4.37
CA ASP A 106 11.42 -17.62 -5.17
C ASP A 106 10.55 -16.62 -4.40
N HIS A 107 10.44 -16.81 -3.08
CA HIS A 107 9.65 -15.91 -2.23
C HIS A 107 10.37 -14.59 -1.90
N LEU A 108 11.66 -14.46 -2.18
CA LEU A 108 12.41 -13.22 -1.94
C LEU A 108 12.32 -12.30 -3.16
N LYS A 109 11.83 -11.09 -2.92
CA LYS A 109 11.66 -10.07 -3.97
C LYS A 109 12.44 -8.81 -3.61
N PRO A 110 13.33 -8.33 -4.51
CA PRO A 110 14.13 -7.13 -4.25
C PRO A 110 13.35 -5.83 -4.44
N ASN A 111 14.00 -4.72 -4.09
CA ASN A 111 13.51 -3.35 -4.28
C ASN A 111 12.19 -3.07 -3.56
N MET A 112 11.91 -3.75 -2.46
CA MET A 112 10.71 -3.52 -1.69
C MET A 112 10.63 -2.07 -1.19
N ALA A 113 9.44 -1.48 -1.35
CA ALA A 113 9.06 -0.20 -0.75
C ALA A 113 7.67 -0.36 -0.13
N ARG A 114 7.44 0.31 1.01
CA ARG A 114 6.15 0.33 1.71
C ARG A 114 5.60 1.73 1.73
N PHE A 115 4.29 1.85 1.51
CA PHE A 115 3.56 3.10 1.51
C PHE A 115 2.34 2.93 2.41
N SER A 116 2.29 3.68 3.50
CA SER A 116 1.18 3.59 4.46
C SER A 116 -0.09 4.15 3.86
N PHE A 117 -1.23 3.59 4.25
CA PHE A 117 -2.53 4.16 3.94
C PHE A 117 -3.46 4.15 5.15
N ILE A 118 -4.43 5.06 5.11
CA ILE A 118 -5.60 5.07 5.97
C ILE A 118 -6.85 5.14 5.08
N PHE A 119 -7.83 4.28 5.35
CA PHE A 119 -9.11 4.24 4.66
C PHE A 119 -10.25 4.55 5.64
N PHE A 120 -11.11 5.47 5.28
CA PHE A 120 -12.28 5.89 6.03
C PHE A 120 -13.54 5.25 5.44
N PRO A 121 -14.15 4.23 6.11
CA PRO A 121 -15.29 3.51 5.59
C PRO A 121 -16.54 4.38 5.34
N ASP A 122 -16.71 5.43 6.14
CA ASP A 122 -17.90 6.32 6.09
C ASP A 122 -17.88 7.23 4.86
N THR A 123 -16.70 7.67 4.44
CA THR A 123 -16.52 8.62 3.33
C THR A 123 -15.93 7.94 2.09
N HIS A 124 -15.63 6.63 2.17
CA HIS A 124 -14.99 5.87 1.08
C HIS A 124 -13.60 6.37 0.67
N LEU A 125 -12.99 7.21 1.49
CA LEU A 125 -11.73 7.87 1.21
C LEU A 125 -10.55 7.01 1.68
N MET A 126 -9.64 6.67 0.77
CA MET A 126 -8.32 6.13 1.10
C MET A 126 -7.26 7.19 0.84
N VAL A 127 -6.54 7.58 1.88
CA VAL A 127 -5.36 8.45 1.78
C VAL A 127 -4.10 7.60 1.93
N PHE A 128 -3.12 7.77 1.06
CA PHE A 128 -1.90 6.97 1.07
C PHE A 128 -0.65 7.79 0.76
N GLU A 129 0.50 7.32 1.26
CA GLU A 129 1.81 7.90 0.95
C GLU A 129 2.19 7.63 -0.51
N THR A 130 2.67 8.65 -1.21
CA THR A 130 3.21 8.52 -2.58
C THR A 130 4.72 8.54 -2.63
N TYR A 131 5.40 8.88 -1.51
CA TYR A 131 6.85 8.93 -1.40
C TYR A 131 7.32 8.38 -0.06
N CYS A 132 8.28 7.46 -0.12
CA CYS A 132 8.84 6.80 1.05
C CYS A 132 10.28 6.33 0.77
N ASP A 133 11.24 6.79 1.59
CA ASP A 133 12.65 6.37 1.55
C ASP A 133 13.24 6.38 0.12
N SER A 134 13.14 7.53 -0.55
CA SER A 134 13.60 7.75 -1.93
C SER A 134 12.89 6.90 -2.99
N LYS A 135 11.78 6.25 -2.64
CA LYS A 135 10.93 5.48 -3.57
C LYS A 135 9.57 6.13 -3.71
N THR A 136 8.98 5.99 -4.89
CA THR A 136 7.68 6.59 -5.22
C THR A 136 6.64 5.53 -5.55
N LEU A 137 5.40 5.82 -5.18
CA LEU A 137 4.20 5.12 -5.63
C LEU A 137 3.32 6.12 -6.38
N SER A 138 3.22 5.99 -7.70
CA SER A 138 2.32 6.84 -8.47
C SER A 138 0.86 6.51 -8.16
N ILE A 139 -0.02 7.49 -8.29
CA ILE A 139 -1.44 7.31 -8.02
C ILE A 139 -2.07 6.20 -8.89
N ASN A 140 -1.66 6.12 -10.16
CA ASN A 140 -2.16 5.08 -11.08
C ASN A 140 -1.69 3.68 -10.65
N TYR A 141 -0.47 3.56 -10.08
CA TYR A 141 0.01 2.28 -9.56
C TYR A 141 -0.74 1.89 -8.29
N ALA A 142 -0.96 2.84 -7.39
CA ALA A 142 -1.77 2.61 -6.19
C ALA A 142 -3.19 2.19 -6.57
N GLN A 143 -3.85 2.94 -7.48
CA GLN A 143 -5.18 2.61 -7.98
C GLN A 143 -5.23 1.20 -8.55
N LYS A 144 -4.29 0.85 -9.43
CA LYS A 144 -4.24 -0.50 -10.05
C LYS A 144 -4.03 -1.59 -8.99
N ILE A 145 -3.10 -1.40 -8.05
CA ILE A 145 -2.86 -2.40 -6.98
C ILE A 145 -4.12 -2.58 -6.15
N VAL A 146 -4.74 -1.50 -5.71
CA VAL A 146 -5.94 -1.55 -4.86
C VAL A 146 -7.10 -2.15 -5.63
N HIS A 147 -7.38 -1.66 -6.85
CA HIS A 147 -8.47 -2.15 -7.70
C HIS A 147 -8.33 -3.65 -7.97
N ASP A 148 -7.20 -4.09 -8.51
CA ASP A 148 -7.03 -5.48 -8.95
C ASP A 148 -6.93 -6.44 -7.74
N THR A 149 -6.42 -5.98 -6.59
CA THR A 149 -6.43 -6.77 -5.35
C THR A 149 -7.86 -6.94 -4.82
N LEU A 150 -8.64 -5.86 -4.72
CA LEU A 150 -9.99 -5.91 -4.14
C LEU A 150 -11.00 -6.58 -5.07
N ASN A 151 -10.77 -6.54 -6.40
CA ASN A 151 -11.57 -7.24 -7.41
C ASN A 151 -10.99 -8.60 -7.81
N ASN A 152 -10.12 -9.18 -6.98
CA ASN A 152 -9.65 -10.53 -7.23
C ASN A 152 -10.84 -11.51 -7.26
N PRO A 153 -10.92 -12.46 -8.21
CA PRO A 153 -12.03 -13.42 -8.31
C PRO A 153 -12.38 -14.13 -7.00
N LEU A 154 -11.39 -14.41 -6.15
CA LEU A 154 -11.61 -15.03 -4.83
C LEU A 154 -12.35 -14.14 -3.82
N LEU A 155 -12.46 -12.85 -4.10
CA LEU A 155 -13.14 -11.88 -3.23
C LEU A 155 -14.50 -11.43 -3.80
N LEU A 156 -14.66 -11.44 -5.13
CA LEU A 156 -15.85 -10.94 -5.82
C LEU A 156 -17.14 -11.61 -5.36
N ASP A 157 -17.16 -12.93 -5.23
CA ASP A 157 -18.35 -13.69 -4.82
C ASP A 157 -18.84 -13.31 -3.42
N LYS A 158 -17.90 -12.90 -2.55
CA LYS A 158 -18.21 -12.59 -1.16
C LYS A 158 -18.50 -11.11 -0.90
N PHE A 159 -17.83 -10.22 -1.60
CA PHE A 159 -17.83 -8.79 -1.30
C PHE A 159 -18.43 -7.92 -2.40
N GLY A 160 -18.69 -8.51 -3.57
CA GLY A 160 -19.14 -7.79 -4.76
C GLY A 160 -18.02 -7.03 -5.45
N GLU A 161 -18.40 -6.29 -6.49
CA GLU A 161 -17.47 -5.46 -7.25
C GLU A 161 -17.05 -4.21 -6.47
N VAL A 162 -15.80 -3.81 -6.62
CA VAL A 162 -15.23 -2.64 -5.96
C VAL A 162 -14.81 -1.60 -7.00
N ASN A 163 -15.47 -0.45 -6.97
CA ASN A 163 -15.05 0.68 -7.77
C ASN A 163 -13.95 1.46 -7.05
N VAL A 164 -12.82 1.70 -7.75
CA VAL A 164 -11.67 2.44 -7.23
C VAL A 164 -11.35 3.58 -8.19
N THR A 165 -11.56 4.82 -7.76
CA THR A 165 -11.33 6.02 -8.56
C THR A 165 -10.32 6.94 -7.90
N VAL A 166 -9.56 7.68 -8.73
CA VAL A 166 -8.62 8.69 -8.27
C VAL A 166 -9.36 9.94 -7.87
N ILE A 167 -9.04 10.50 -6.71
CA ILE A 167 -9.52 11.81 -6.29
C ILE A 167 -8.52 12.89 -6.76
N PRO A 168 -8.95 13.90 -7.53
CA PRO A 168 -8.08 15.00 -7.96
C PRO A 168 -7.44 15.74 -6.79
N GLN A 169 -6.23 16.25 -6.96
CA GLN A 169 -5.50 16.93 -5.88
C GLN A 169 -6.23 18.16 -5.31
N THR A 170 -7.00 18.85 -6.14
CA THR A 170 -7.82 20.00 -5.72
C THR A 170 -8.89 19.63 -4.73
N ASP A 171 -9.46 18.41 -4.85
CA ASP A 171 -10.60 17.98 -4.03
C ASP A 171 -10.12 17.24 -2.76
N GLN A 172 -8.90 16.70 -2.77
CA GLN A 172 -8.33 15.94 -1.65
C GLN A 172 -8.23 16.74 -0.35
N ILE A 173 -7.86 18.01 -0.44
CA ILE A 173 -7.69 18.90 0.73
C ILE A 173 -9.06 19.19 1.35
N ASP A 174 -10.06 19.47 0.54
CA ASP A 174 -11.40 19.78 1.02
C ASP A 174 -12.08 18.56 1.65
N GLU A 175 -11.92 17.37 1.08
CA GLU A 175 -12.42 16.12 1.66
C GLU A 175 -11.74 15.79 2.99
N LEU A 176 -10.40 15.95 3.08
CA LEU A 176 -9.66 15.72 4.32
C LEU A 176 -10.07 16.69 5.43
N LEU A 177 -10.28 17.96 5.09
CA LEU A 177 -10.70 19.01 6.05
C LEU A 177 -12.14 18.80 6.54
N ASN A 178 -12.99 18.16 5.75
CA ASN A 178 -14.38 17.89 6.08
C ASN A 178 -14.59 16.60 6.88
N LEU A 179 -13.53 15.79 7.11
CA LEU A 179 -13.63 14.58 7.94
C LEU A 179 -13.99 14.94 9.37
N THR A 180 -15.18 14.52 9.81
CA THR A 180 -15.70 14.80 11.16
C THR A 180 -14.79 14.17 12.21
N GLY A 181 -14.27 14.97 13.14
CA GLY A 181 -13.39 14.51 14.22
C GLY A 181 -11.91 14.48 13.90
N LEU A 182 -11.48 14.84 12.68
CA LEU A 182 -10.07 14.92 12.34
C LEU A 182 -9.50 16.29 12.74
N LYS A 183 -8.89 16.39 13.93
CA LYS A 183 -8.22 17.61 14.39
C LYS A 183 -6.76 17.68 13.93
N THR A 184 -6.09 16.54 13.82
CA THR A 184 -4.69 16.47 13.37
C THR A 184 -4.40 15.07 12.82
N LEU A 185 -3.91 14.98 11.58
CA LEU A 185 -3.39 13.74 11.02
C LEU A 185 -1.86 13.73 11.15
N ARG A 186 -1.32 12.88 12.04
CA ARG A 186 0.12 12.59 12.12
C ARG A 186 0.37 11.16 11.69
N ILE A 187 0.99 10.97 10.54
CA ILE A 187 1.49 9.67 10.12
C ILE A 187 2.94 9.56 10.59
N ILE A 188 3.14 8.82 11.69
CA ILE A 188 4.48 8.58 12.23
C ILE A 188 5.03 7.32 11.59
N LYS A 189 6.06 7.48 10.77
CA LYS A 189 6.77 6.40 10.11
C LYS A 189 7.70 5.66 11.08
N GLY A 190 7.58 4.35 11.13
CA GLY A 190 8.57 3.46 11.70
C GLY A 190 8.29 3.00 13.11
N ILE A 191 7.21 2.35 13.32
CA ILE A 191 7.01 1.23 14.23
C ILE A 191 5.59 0.74 13.93
N VAL A 192 5.46 -0.35 13.21
CA VAL A 192 4.24 -1.14 13.16
C VAL A 192 4.14 -1.87 14.50
N ASN A 193 3.86 -1.11 15.54
CA ASN A 193 3.33 -1.54 16.81
C ASN A 193 2.80 -0.28 17.50
N ASN A 194 1.50 -0.04 17.36
CA ASN A 194 0.72 0.88 18.20
C ASN A 194 1.24 2.31 18.29
N LEU A 195 0.93 3.19 17.30
CA LEU A 195 0.77 4.62 17.65
C LEU A 195 0.36 5.44 16.42
N LEU A 196 -0.91 5.37 16.06
CA LEU A 196 -1.57 6.52 15.47
C LEU A 196 -2.13 7.31 16.65
N GLY A 197 -1.45 8.38 17.01
CA GLY A 197 -1.97 9.31 17.98
C GLY A 197 -3.01 10.22 17.32
N ILE A 198 -4.29 9.85 17.38
CA ILE A 198 -5.37 10.83 17.28
C ILE A 198 -5.45 11.49 18.64
N VAL A 199 -4.92 12.70 18.76
CA VAL A 199 -5.06 13.50 19.98
C VAL A 199 -6.39 14.24 19.89
N ASN A 200 -7.41 13.70 20.55
CA ASN A 200 -8.60 14.47 20.89
C ASN A 200 -8.25 15.39 22.07
N THR A 201 -8.13 16.68 21.83
CA THR A 201 -8.16 17.72 22.86
C THR A 201 -9.40 18.59 22.66
#